data_d2386bb60fda5300d73529c2ffad324a
#
_entry.id   d2386bb60fda5300d73529c2ffad324a
#
_cell.length_a   1.000
_cell.length_b   1.000
_cell.length_c   1.000
_cell.angle_alpha   90.00
_cell.angle_beta   90.00
_cell.angle_gamma   90.00
#
_symmetry.space_group_name_H-M   'P 1'
#
loop_
_entity.id
_entity.type
_entity.pdbx_description
1 polymer ?
#
loop_
_entity_poly.entity_id
_entity_poly.type
_entity_poly.pdbx_seq_one_letter_code
_entity_poly.pdbx_strand_id
1 'polypeptide(L)'
;MDDKDFIQKRQYYRLKYPKRARPVVKIDDELFHVSEISVQGIRIEMPRATALYQGLSMSGTVHMRSDSSIKISGKVLRFQQNEVVVQLTNGPGFKHMVEEQRYIRQKYPTYFSSLRSA
;
A
#
# COMPACT_ATOMS: atom_id res chain seq x y z
N MET A 1 3.71 18.35 24.00
CA MET A 1 2.93 17.17 23.78
C MET A 1 3.83 15.97 23.70
N ASP A 2 3.38 14.87 24.18
CA ASP A 2 4.24 13.70 24.26
C ASP A 2 4.30 12.93 22.94
N ASP A 3 5.15 11.92 22.95
CA ASP A 3 5.34 11.07 21.79
C ASP A 3 4.06 10.39 21.33
N LYS A 4 3.13 10.22 22.24
CA LYS A 4 1.89 9.53 21.97
C LYS A 4 1.04 10.27 20.94
N ASP A 5 0.94 11.60 21.07
CA ASP A 5 0.19 12.39 20.11
C ASP A 5 0.89 12.44 18.78
N PHE A 6 2.19 12.48 18.80
CA PHE A 6 2.98 12.45 17.58
C PHE A 6 2.73 11.16 16.81
N ILE A 7 2.71 10.04 17.51
CA ILE A 7 2.47 8.73 16.90
C ILE A 7 1.06 8.65 16.33
N GLN A 8 0.09 9.26 17.00
CA GLN A 8 -1.31 9.18 16.60
C GLN A 8 -1.64 9.98 15.34
N LYS A 9 -0.80 10.89 14.92
CA LYS A 9 -1.01 11.59 13.68
C LYS A 9 -1.06 10.62 12.51
N ARG A 10 -0.38 9.48 12.64
CA ARG A 10 -0.42 8.43 11.64
C ARG A 10 -0.61 7.12 12.38
N GLN A 11 -1.87 6.76 12.57
CA GLN A 11 -2.23 5.55 13.29
C GLN A 11 -1.62 4.29 12.72
N TYR A 12 -1.47 4.26 11.40
CA TYR A 12 -1.06 3.05 10.70
C TYR A 12 0.21 3.32 9.90
N TYR A 13 1.15 2.41 10.03
CA TYR A 13 2.38 2.49 9.28
C TYR A 13 2.08 2.37 7.79
N ARG A 14 2.66 3.25 7.00
CA ARG A 14 2.57 3.21 5.55
C ARG A 14 3.89 2.71 4.98
N LEU A 15 3.84 1.60 4.26
CA LEU A 15 5.02 1.06 3.62
C LEU A 15 5.06 1.55 2.18
N LYS A 16 6.05 2.38 1.90
CA LYS A 16 6.31 2.86 0.56
C LYS A 16 7.38 1.99 -0.05
N TYR A 17 7.05 1.36 -1.18
CA TYR A 17 7.96 0.39 -1.80
C TYR A 17 9.02 1.05 -2.65
N PRO A 18 10.24 0.47 -2.69
CA PRO A 18 11.19 0.83 -3.74
C PRO A 18 10.56 0.54 -5.08
N LYS A 19 10.85 1.36 -6.08
CA LYS A 19 10.17 1.25 -7.37
C LYS A 19 10.26 -0.15 -7.98
N ARG A 20 11.39 -0.82 -7.83
CA ARG A 20 11.59 -2.16 -8.39
C ARG A 20 11.09 -3.29 -7.51
N ALA A 21 10.52 -2.97 -6.36
CA ALA A 21 10.03 -3.98 -5.42
C ALA A 21 8.53 -3.87 -5.19
N ARG A 22 7.82 -3.19 -6.06
CA ARG A 22 6.38 -3.00 -5.90
C ARG A 22 5.65 -4.32 -6.09
N PRO A 23 4.81 -4.71 -5.13
CA PRO A 23 4.03 -5.93 -5.28
C PRO A 23 2.94 -5.76 -6.31
N VAL A 24 2.33 -6.87 -6.66
CA VAL A 24 1.26 -6.90 -7.65
C VAL A 24 -0.07 -7.08 -6.93
N VAL A 25 -1.08 -6.34 -7.40
CA VAL A 25 -2.46 -6.54 -6.97
C VAL A 25 -3.28 -6.96 -8.17
N LYS A 26 -4.11 -7.98 -7.99
CA LYS A 26 -5.01 -8.47 -9.03
C LYS A 26 -6.41 -7.93 -8.77
N ILE A 27 -6.94 -7.18 -9.74
CA ILE A 27 -8.28 -6.60 -9.66
C ILE A 27 -8.99 -6.92 -10.98
N ASP A 28 -10.11 -7.65 -10.90
CA ASP A 28 -10.90 -8.02 -12.10
C ASP A 28 -10.03 -8.63 -13.20
N ASP A 29 -9.19 -9.60 -12.82
CA ASP A 29 -8.31 -10.34 -13.75
C ASP A 29 -7.20 -9.49 -14.37
N GLU A 30 -7.01 -8.26 -13.94
CA GLU A 30 -5.90 -7.43 -14.35
C GLU A 30 -4.90 -7.25 -13.22
N LEU A 31 -3.64 -7.12 -13.58
CA LEU A 31 -2.55 -6.97 -12.61
C LEU A 31 -2.05 -5.53 -12.62
N PHE A 32 -1.92 -4.97 -11.43
CA PHE A 32 -1.39 -3.62 -11.24
C PHE A 32 -0.30 -3.64 -10.19
N HIS A 33 0.53 -2.61 -10.16
CA HIS A 33 1.58 -2.50 -9.17
C HIS A 33 1.15 -1.61 -8.01
N VAL A 34 1.58 -1.98 -6.80
CA VAL A 34 1.27 -1.25 -5.58
C VAL A 34 2.48 -0.40 -5.20
N SER A 35 2.29 0.91 -5.07
CA SER A 35 3.39 1.79 -4.66
C SER A 35 3.46 1.98 -3.15
N GLU A 36 2.34 1.86 -2.47
CA GLU A 36 2.29 2.08 -1.02
C GLU A 36 1.13 1.29 -0.43
N ILE A 37 1.33 0.74 0.77
CA ILE A 37 0.28 -0.02 1.45
C ILE A 37 0.33 0.21 2.96
N SER A 38 -0.84 0.14 3.58
CA SER A 38 -0.99 0.16 5.02
C SER A 38 -2.22 -0.69 5.38
N VAL A 39 -2.52 -0.77 6.68
CA VAL A 39 -3.69 -1.51 7.13
C VAL A 39 -4.98 -0.92 6.55
N GLN A 40 -5.04 0.40 6.35
CA GLN A 40 -6.27 1.07 5.92
C GLN A 40 -6.19 1.71 4.56
N GLY A 41 -5.11 1.56 3.84
CA GLY A 41 -5.01 2.22 2.55
C GLY A 41 -4.04 1.55 1.62
N ILE A 42 -4.28 1.72 0.32
CA ILE A 42 -3.40 1.19 -0.70
C ILE A 42 -3.33 2.19 -1.85
N ARG A 43 -2.13 2.34 -2.39
CA ARG A 43 -1.91 3.20 -3.55
C ARG A 43 -1.48 2.33 -4.71
N ILE A 44 -2.24 2.38 -5.78
CA ILE A 44 -2.09 1.47 -6.91
C ILE A 44 -1.81 2.27 -8.18
N GLU A 45 -0.83 1.83 -8.95
CA GLU A 45 -0.55 2.43 -10.24
C GLU A 45 -1.61 1.99 -11.25
N MET A 46 -2.39 2.95 -11.74
CA MET A 46 -3.43 2.69 -12.72
C MET A 46 -3.45 3.83 -13.74
N PRO A 47 -2.54 3.82 -14.71
CA PRO A 47 -2.41 4.95 -15.62
C PRO A 47 -3.62 5.17 -16.53
N ARG A 48 -4.50 4.17 -16.67
CA ARG A 48 -5.69 4.29 -17.52
C ARG A 48 -6.97 4.08 -16.73
N ALA A 49 -7.05 4.66 -15.56
CA ALA A 49 -8.19 4.46 -14.65
C ALA A 49 -9.36 5.38 -15.03
N THR A 50 -9.80 5.35 -16.28
CA THR A 50 -10.86 6.26 -16.74
C THR A 50 -12.26 5.86 -16.30
N ALA A 51 -12.46 4.59 -15.99
CA ALA A 51 -13.77 4.09 -15.56
C ALA A 51 -13.98 4.18 -14.05
N LEU A 52 -12.99 4.61 -13.31
CA LEU A 52 -13.07 4.69 -11.86
C LEU A 52 -13.56 6.06 -11.41
N TYR A 53 -14.24 6.08 -10.27
CA TYR A 53 -14.71 7.33 -9.69
C TYR A 53 -14.61 7.26 -8.16
N GLN A 54 -14.58 8.41 -7.54
CA GLN A 54 -14.49 8.51 -6.09
C GLN A 54 -15.68 7.81 -5.44
N GLY A 55 -15.39 6.95 -4.46
CA GLY A 55 -16.42 6.18 -3.77
C GLY A 55 -16.72 4.83 -4.38
N LEU A 56 -16.16 4.54 -5.57
CA LEU A 56 -16.36 3.23 -6.21
C LEU A 56 -15.78 2.14 -5.34
N SER A 57 -16.55 1.07 -5.13
CA SER A 57 -16.06 -0.09 -4.37
C SER A 57 -15.10 -0.90 -5.21
N MET A 58 -13.99 -1.30 -4.61
CA MET A 58 -12.98 -2.10 -5.28
C MET A 58 -12.57 -3.26 -4.38
N SER A 59 -12.25 -4.39 -5.00
CA SER A 59 -11.73 -5.55 -4.29
C SER A 59 -10.69 -6.24 -5.17
N GLY A 60 -9.79 -6.94 -4.51
CA GLY A 60 -8.73 -7.63 -5.23
C GLY A 60 -7.88 -8.45 -4.29
N THR A 61 -6.77 -8.94 -4.80
CA THR A 61 -5.81 -9.73 -4.03
C THR A 61 -4.42 -9.16 -4.24
N VAL A 62 -3.78 -8.77 -3.14
CA VAL A 62 -2.39 -8.30 -3.17
C VAL A 62 -1.46 -9.47 -2.93
N HIS A 63 -0.48 -9.62 -3.81
CA HIS A 63 0.58 -10.62 -3.61
C HIS A 63 1.75 -9.89 -2.97
N MET A 64 1.85 -9.97 -1.65
CA MET A 64 2.89 -9.30 -0.89
C MET A 64 4.27 -9.83 -1.27
N ARG A 65 5.27 -8.99 -1.14
CA ARG A 65 6.66 -9.41 -1.45
C ARG A 65 7.16 -10.48 -0.48
N SER A 66 6.57 -10.56 0.69
CA SER A 66 6.88 -11.59 1.68
C SER A 66 6.11 -12.90 1.45
N ASP A 67 5.51 -13.04 0.28
CA ASP A 67 4.81 -14.25 -0.19
C ASP A 67 3.41 -14.47 0.38
N SER A 68 2.86 -13.52 1.09
CA SER A 68 1.47 -13.63 1.54
C SER A 68 0.53 -13.07 0.48
N SER A 69 -0.58 -13.76 0.25
CA SER A 69 -1.66 -13.25 -0.60
C SER A 69 -2.78 -12.76 0.29
N ILE A 70 -3.17 -11.52 0.12
CA ILE A 70 -4.12 -10.86 1.01
C ILE A 70 -5.27 -10.31 0.20
N LYS A 71 -6.48 -10.70 0.56
CA LYS A 71 -7.67 -10.14 -0.06
C LYS A 71 -7.93 -8.76 0.51
N ILE A 72 -8.19 -7.81 -0.38
CA ILE A 72 -8.47 -6.44 0.01
C ILE A 72 -9.80 -6.00 -0.56
N SER A 73 -10.44 -5.08 0.14
CA SER A 73 -11.63 -4.41 -0.35
C SER A 73 -11.73 -3.03 0.26
N GLY A 74 -12.31 -2.10 -0.49
CA GLY A 74 -12.43 -0.74 -0.03
C GLY A 74 -13.10 0.13 -1.07
N LYS A 75 -12.87 1.43 -0.96
CA LYS A 75 -13.47 2.41 -1.87
C LYS A 75 -12.41 3.37 -2.37
N VAL A 76 -12.56 3.77 -3.62
CA VAL A 76 -11.66 4.78 -4.21
C VAL A 76 -11.80 6.08 -3.42
N LEU A 77 -10.68 6.54 -2.87
CA LEU A 77 -10.64 7.77 -2.09
C LEU A 77 -10.33 8.98 -2.97
N ARG A 78 -9.31 8.85 -3.80
CA ARG A 78 -8.91 9.93 -4.69
C ARG A 78 -7.95 9.42 -5.76
N PHE A 79 -7.69 10.30 -6.70
CA PHE A 79 -6.74 10.06 -7.79
C PHE A 79 -5.57 11.02 -7.66
N GLN A 80 -4.37 10.54 -7.90
CA GLN A 80 -3.16 11.37 -7.92
C GLN A 80 -2.28 10.92 -9.08
N GLN A 81 -2.17 11.78 -10.08
CA GLN A 81 -1.38 11.46 -11.28
C GLN A 81 -1.83 10.12 -11.87
N ASN A 82 -0.93 9.15 -11.93
CA ASN A 82 -1.25 7.84 -12.48
C ASN A 82 -1.60 6.82 -11.41
N GLU A 83 -1.94 7.27 -10.22
CA GLU A 83 -2.22 6.39 -9.09
C GLU A 83 -3.63 6.58 -8.57
N VAL A 84 -4.19 5.49 -8.06
CA VAL A 84 -5.47 5.48 -7.39
C VAL A 84 -5.22 5.17 -5.92
N VAL A 85 -5.77 6.00 -5.04
CA VAL A 85 -5.69 5.78 -3.60
C VAL A 85 -7.00 5.15 -3.16
N VAL A 86 -6.93 3.98 -2.55
CA VAL A 86 -8.10 3.24 -2.09
C VAL A 86 -8.08 3.16 -0.57
N GLN A 87 -9.18 3.56 0.05
CA GLN A 87 -9.36 3.40 1.49
C GLN A 87 -9.89 2.00 1.74
N LEU A 88 -9.14 1.20 2.50
CA LEU A 88 -9.47 -0.20 2.71
C LEU A 88 -10.37 -0.39 3.93
N THR A 89 -11.41 -1.19 3.74
CA THR A 89 -12.20 -1.72 4.85
C THR A 89 -11.66 -3.08 5.26
N ASN A 90 -11.10 -3.82 4.30
CA ASN A 90 -10.39 -5.06 4.57
C ASN A 90 -9.02 -4.97 3.88
N GLY A 91 -7.98 -5.21 4.63
CA GLY A 91 -6.62 -5.13 4.10
C GLY A 91 -5.67 -5.96 4.92
N PRO A 92 -4.35 -5.71 4.76
CA PRO A 92 -3.36 -6.47 5.53
C PRO A 92 -3.51 -6.15 7.01
N GLY A 93 -3.34 -7.17 7.85
CA GLY A 93 -3.30 -6.97 9.29
C GLY A 93 -1.95 -6.44 9.71
N PHE A 94 -1.85 -6.09 10.98
CA PHE A 94 -0.59 -5.58 11.54
C PHE A 94 0.55 -6.58 11.32
N LYS A 95 0.29 -7.86 11.54
CA LYS A 95 1.31 -8.89 11.37
C LYS A 95 1.84 -8.91 9.94
N HIS A 96 0.96 -8.82 8.96
CA HIS A 96 1.37 -8.80 7.56
C HIS A 96 2.24 -7.58 7.24
N MET A 97 1.88 -6.44 7.81
CA MET A 97 2.65 -5.21 7.59
C MET A 97 4.05 -5.31 8.21
N VAL A 98 4.16 -5.91 9.40
CA VAL A 98 5.45 -6.11 10.04
C VAL A 98 6.33 -7.03 9.20
N GLU A 99 5.77 -8.13 8.73
CA GLU A 99 6.51 -9.10 7.91
C GLU A 99 6.97 -8.47 6.60
N GLU A 100 6.08 -7.72 5.96
CA GLU A 100 6.41 -7.07 4.69
C GLU A 100 7.50 -6.02 4.86
N GLN A 101 7.38 -5.20 5.89
CA GLN A 101 8.39 -4.19 6.19
C GLN A 101 9.75 -4.82 6.45
N ARG A 102 9.77 -5.90 7.22
CA ARG A 102 11.01 -6.61 7.53
C ARG A 102 11.65 -7.16 6.26
N TYR A 103 10.82 -7.75 5.39
CA TYR A 103 11.31 -8.29 4.12
C TYR A 103 11.96 -7.20 3.28
N ILE A 104 11.28 -6.08 3.13
CA ILE A 104 11.80 -4.98 2.29
C ILE A 104 13.05 -4.38 2.88
N ARG A 105 13.12 -4.22 4.20
CA ARG A 105 14.33 -3.70 4.86
C ARG A 105 15.53 -4.60 4.65
N GLN A 106 15.33 -5.91 4.72
CA GLN A 106 16.42 -6.86 4.52
C GLN A 106 16.88 -6.89 3.06
N LYS A 107 15.94 -6.77 2.15
CA LYS A 107 16.23 -6.86 0.72
C LYS A 107 16.77 -5.54 0.16
N TYR A 108 16.32 -4.41 0.70
CA TYR A 108 16.67 -3.09 0.17
C TYR A 108 17.08 -2.13 1.30
N PRO A 109 18.16 -2.44 2.02
CA PRO A 109 18.54 -1.64 3.19
C PRO A 109 18.92 -0.20 2.82
N THR A 110 19.52 0.00 1.66
CA THR A 110 19.93 1.34 1.22
C THR A 110 18.74 2.25 0.98
N TYR A 111 17.64 1.69 0.48
CA TYR A 111 16.44 2.46 0.24
C TYR A 111 15.93 3.12 1.53
N PHE A 112 15.87 2.35 2.62
CA PHE A 112 15.39 2.89 3.89
C PHE A 112 16.35 3.89 4.50
N SER A 113 17.65 3.69 4.32
CA SER A 113 18.65 4.65 4.77
C SER A 113 18.44 5.99 4.08
N SER A 114 18.21 5.96 2.77
CA SER A 114 17.94 7.17 1.99
C SER A 114 16.71 7.91 2.50
N LEU A 115 15.64 7.18 2.79
CA LEU A 115 14.41 7.79 3.29
C LEU A 115 14.63 8.49 4.63
N ARG A 116 15.45 7.90 5.49
CA ARG A 116 15.76 8.50 6.78
C ARG A 116 16.56 9.78 6.65
N SER A 117 17.42 9.82 5.65
CA SER A 117 18.29 10.97 5.41
C SER A 117 17.53 12.14 4.79
N ALA A 118 16.44 11.86 4.14
CA ALA A 118 15.61 12.89 3.53
C ALA A 118 14.71 13.55 4.58
#